data_328e49036cf489d8b551790d87186244
#
_entry.id   328e49036cf489d8b551790d87186244
#
_cell.length_a   1.000
_cell.length_b   1.000
_cell.length_c   1.000
_cell.angle_alpha   90.00
_cell.angle_beta   90.00
_cell.angle_gamma   90.00
#
_symmetry.space_group_name_H-M   'P 1'
#
loop_
_entity.id
_entity.type
_entity.pdbx_description
1 polymer ?
#
loop_
_entity_poly.entity_id
_entity_poly.type
_entity_poly.pdbx_seq_one_letter_code
_entity_poly.pdbx_strand_id
1 'polypeptide(L)'
;AVCRSFFAEIDAITGTTRYAQEYADPRLSVTNLTDGMQQVAASYALGALVVDEMQNLSLQKSGGREKMMNFFMNLRASIGVPVIYVGTYKSIALFQSEMRYCRRASGRGLKELRRPPSWKSPVWSLLLEAVFAYQWVKRPIALSDGLKKLLWDLSQGITDVLVALVINAQDYAIRHKSETLDTKIFNHVYKTDLRLLHPALNALRSRNPKKLARFD
;
A
#
# COMPACT_ATOMS: atom_id res chain seq x y z
N ALA A 1 6.65 14.38 -12.43
CA ALA A 1 6.86 13.42 -11.34
C ALA A 1 6.64 12.00 -11.85
N VAL A 2 5.41 11.54 -12.15
CA VAL A 2 5.07 10.14 -12.50
C VAL A 2 5.97 9.55 -13.60
N CYS A 3 6.11 10.25 -14.74
CA CYS A 3 6.93 9.73 -15.83
C CYS A 3 8.40 9.53 -15.43
N ARG A 4 8.97 10.46 -14.66
CA ARG A 4 10.36 10.32 -14.20
C ARG A 4 10.53 9.22 -13.17
N SER A 5 9.55 9.01 -12.29
CA SER A 5 9.56 7.86 -11.39
C SER A 5 9.54 6.55 -12.16
N PHE A 6 8.76 6.45 -13.25
CA PHE A 6 8.76 5.28 -14.11
C PHE A 6 10.16 4.93 -14.64
N PHE A 7 10.89 5.91 -15.16
CA PHE A 7 12.24 5.69 -15.68
C PHE A 7 13.23 5.28 -14.58
N ALA A 8 13.12 5.90 -13.41
CA ALA A 8 13.96 5.54 -12.26
C ALA A 8 13.70 4.11 -11.77
N GLU A 9 12.43 3.67 -11.76
CA GLU A 9 12.07 2.29 -11.40
C GLU A 9 12.58 1.26 -12.41
N ILE A 10 12.49 1.55 -13.72
CA ILE A 10 13.07 0.68 -14.75
C ILE A 10 14.58 0.57 -14.56
N ASP A 11 15.27 1.68 -14.33
CA ASP A 11 16.70 1.68 -14.07
C ASP A 11 17.05 0.88 -12.80
N ALA A 12 16.28 1.01 -11.74
CA ALA A 12 16.48 0.26 -10.51
C ALA A 12 16.33 -1.26 -10.73
N ILE A 13 15.33 -1.69 -11.50
CA ILE A 13 15.09 -3.10 -11.81
C ILE A 13 16.18 -3.67 -12.74
N THR A 14 16.64 -2.87 -13.72
CA THR A 14 17.62 -3.31 -14.70
C THR A 14 19.07 -3.11 -14.27
N GLY A 15 19.30 -2.45 -13.11
CA GLY A 15 20.64 -2.14 -12.60
C GLY A 15 21.37 -1.08 -13.43
N THR A 16 20.64 -0.18 -14.11
CA THR A 16 21.18 0.90 -14.92
C THR A 16 20.84 2.28 -14.37
N THR A 17 21.35 3.35 -14.99
CA THR A 17 20.98 4.74 -14.73
C THR A 17 20.62 5.46 -16.03
N ARG A 18 20.48 4.71 -17.10
CA ARG A 18 20.37 5.23 -18.47
C ARG A 18 19.13 6.09 -18.66
N TYR A 19 17.97 5.56 -18.31
CA TYR A 19 16.70 6.23 -18.57
C TYR A 19 16.48 7.43 -17.66
N ALA A 20 16.88 7.34 -16.40
CA ALA A 20 16.83 8.48 -15.47
C ALA A 20 17.68 9.66 -15.99
N GLN A 21 18.82 9.39 -16.60
CA GLN A 21 19.69 10.42 -17.22
C GLN A 21 19.11 10.95 -18.54
N GLU A 22 18.65 10.07 -19.43
CA GLU A 22 18.10 10.42 -20.75
C GLU A 22 16.87 11.34 -20.62
N TYR A 23 16.00 11.08 -19.61
CA TYR A 23 14.78 11.84 -19.37
C TYR A 23 14.88 12.83 -18.21
N ALA A 24 16.09 13.22 -17.81
CA ALA A 24 16.33 14.15 -16.70
C ALA A 24 15.98 15.61 -17.05
N ASP A 25 16.11 16.03 -18.32
CA ASP A 25 15.95 17.45 -18.73
C ASP A 25 14.59 17.99 -18.29
N PRO A 26 14.55 19.06 -17.43
CA PRO A 26 13.32 19.65 -16.96
C PRO A 26 12.44 20.23 -18.08
N ARG A 27 13.01 20.54 -19.22
CA ARG A 27 12.33 21.14 -20.39
C ARG A 27 11.55 20.11 -21.23
N LEU A 28 11.75 18.83 -21.02
CA LEU A 28 11.00 17.79 -21.74
C LEU A 28 9.49 17.94 -21.47
N SER A 29 8.73 17.97 -22.56
CA SER A 29 7.27 18.01 -22.49
C SER A 29 6.71 16.70 -21.90
N VAL A 30 5.47 16.76 -21.39
CA VAL A 30 4.77 15.55 -20.92
C VAL A 30 4.62 14.55 -22.08
N THR A 31 4.40 15.02 -23.29
CA THR A 31 4.30 14.17 -24.48
C THR A 31 5.60 13.43 -24.73
N ASN A 32 6.74 14.10 -24.77
CA ASN A 32 8.05 13.44 -24.94
C ASN A 32 8.31 12.39 -23.85
N LEU A 33 7.93 12.69 -22.61
CA LEU A 33 8.08 11.73 -21.50
C LEU A 33 7.14 10.51 -21.65
N THR A 34 5.91 10.70 -22.13
CA THR A 34 4.99 9.56 -22.33
C THR A 34 5.38 8.73 -23.54
N ASP A 35 5.90 9.34 -24.60
CA ASP A 35 6.45 8.60 -25.77
C ASP A 35 7.65 7.76 -25.37
N GLY A 36 8.55 8.32 -24.53
CA GLY A 36 9.65 7.54 -23.92
C GLY A 36 9.15 6.39 -23.07
N MET A 37 8.12 6.60 -22.24
CA MET A 37 7.50 5.52 -21.46
C MET A 37 6.95 4.42 -22.36
N GLN A 38 6.32 4.75 -23.49
CA GLN A 38 5.81 3.76 -24.45
C GLN A 38 6.95 2.93 -25.05
N GLN A 39 8.03 3.57 -25.48
CA GLN A 39 9.18 2.88 -26.05
C GLN A 39 9.82 1.92 -25.05
N VAL A 40 10.03 2.37 -23.82
CA VAL A 40 10.60 1.57 -22.75
C VAL A 40 9.66 0.42 -22.37
N ALA A 41 8.37 0.68 -22.22
CA ALA A 41 7.36 -0.33 -21.91
C ALA A 41 7.33 -1.44 -23.00
N ALA A 42 7.41 -1.05 -24.28
CA ALA A 42 7.47 -2.00 -25.39
C ALA A 42 8.78 -2.81 -25.38
N SER A 43 9.93 -2.15 -25.13
CA SER A 43 11.24 -2.80 -25.13
C SER A 43 11.38 -3.87 -24.04
N TYR A 44 10.74 -3.67 -22.90
CA TYR A 44 10.75 -4.62 -21.77
C TYR A 44 9.48 -5.48 -21.68
N ALA A 45 8.61 -5.43 -22.69
CA ALA A 45 7.33 -6.18 -22.71
C ALA A 45 6.53 -5.98 -21.40
N LEU A 46 6.40 -4.73 -20.94
CA LEU A 46 5.72 -4.39 -19.68
C LEU A 46 4.27 -4.89 -19.72
N GLY A 47 3.88 -5.73 -18.76
CA GLY A 47 2.53 -6.30 -18.68
C GLY A 47 1.51 -5.37 -18.07
N ALA A 48 1.90 -4.51 -17.12
CA ALA A 48 1.04 -3.53 -16.47
C ALA A 48 1.88 -2.43 -15.80
N LEU A 49 1.29 -1.24 -15.66
CA LEU A 49 1.83 -0.14 -14.86
C LEU A 49 0.97 0.05 -13.60
N VAL A 50 1.59 -0.04 -12.42
CA VAL A 50 0.94 0.26 -11.14
C VAL A 50 1.30 1.68 -10.73
N VAL A 51 0.29 2.50 -10.45
CA VAL A 51 0.45 3.86 -9.91
C VAL A 51 -0.09 3.84 -8.49
N ASP A 52 0.82 3.83 -7.52
CA ASP A 52 0.48 3.77 -6.10
C ASP A 52 0.40 5.16 -5.48
N GLU A 53 -0.16 5.23 -4.26
CA GLU A 53 -0.29 6.45 -3.46
C GLU A 53 -1.03 7.59 -4.18
N MET A 54 -2.09 7.26 -4.94
CA MET A 54 -2.85 8.23 -5.74
C MET A 54 -3.33 9.46 -4.95
N GLN A 55 -3.57 9.32 -3.63
CA GLN A 55 -3.98 10.45 -2.77
C GLN A 55 -2.87 11.50 -2.56
N ASN A 56 -1.60 11.13 -2.78
CA ASN A 56 -0.46 12.02 -2.60
C ASN A 56 -0.18 12.90 -3.83
N LEU A 57 -0.95 12.74 -4.90
CA LEU A 57 -0.80 13.53 -6.10
C LEU A 57 -1.15 14.99 -5.85
N SER A 58 -0.15 15.86 -5.97
CA SER A 58 -0.32 17.30 -5.80
C SER A 58 -1.08 17.91 -6.97
N LEU A 59 -2.31 18.33 -6.74
CA LEU A 59 -3.13 19.04 -7.72
C LEU A 59 -2.48 20.35 -8.20
N GLN A 60 -1.84 21.10 -7.29
CA GLN A 60 -1.19 22.35 -7.60
C GLN A 60 0.02 22.16 -8.54
N LYS A 61 0.89 21.17 -8.23
CA LYS A 61 2.08 20.86 -9.06
C LYS A 61 1.73 20.27 -10.42
N SER A 62 0.53 19.71 -10.57
CA SER A 62 0.07 19.08 -11.82
C SER A 62 -0.68 20.04 -12.75
N GLY A 63 -0.78 21.33 -12.40
CA GLY A 63 -1.53 22.31 -13.17
C GLY A 63 -3.05 22.19 -13.02
N GLY A 64 -3.50 21.62 -11.90
CA GLY A 64 -4.90 21.44 -11.55
C GLY A 64 -5.40 20.01 -11.73
N ARG A 65 -6.58 19.74 -11.12
CA ARG A 65 -7.21 18.40 -11.13
C ARG A 65 -7.45 17.91 -12.55
N GLU A 66 -7.99 18.76 -13.41
CA GLU A 66 -8.39 18.37 -14.76
C GLU A 66 -7.19 17.92 -15.60
N LYS A 67 -6.09 18.67 -15.61
CA LYS A 67 -4.87 18.28 -16.34
C LYS A 67 -4.30 16.97 -15.83
N MET A 68 -4.28 16.81 -14.52
CA MET A 68 -3.80 15.58 -13.89
C MET A 68 -4.68 14.39 -14.26
N MET A 69 -6.00 14.51 -14.18
CA MET A 69 -6.91 13.42 -14.52
C MET A 69 -6.86 13.10 -16.02
N ASN A 70 -6.78 14.10 -16.89
CA ASN A 70 -6.60 13.90 -18.33
C ASN A 70 -5.30 13.16 -18.63
N PHE A 71 -4.21 13.50 -17.95
CA PHE A 71 -2.95 12.74 -18.06
C PHE A 71 -3.16 11.25 -17.72
N PHE A 72 -3.74 10.93 -16.57
CA PHE A 72 -3.97 9.52 -16.17
C PHE A 72 -4.93 8.80 -17.12
N MET A 73 -5.99 9.49 -17.59
CA MET A 73 -6.94 8.88 -18.53
C MET A 73 -6.32 8.56 -19.88
N ASN A 74 -5.33 9.35 -20.30
CA ASN A 74 -4.62 9.14 -21.56
C ASN A 74 -3.41 8.20 -21.40
N LEU A 75 -2.87 8.08 -20.20
CA LEU A 75 -1.64 7.32 -19.93
C LEU A 75 -1.71 5.88 -20.46
N ARG A 76 -2.84 5.20 -20.24
CA ARG A 76 -3.07 3.85 -20.78
C ARG A 76 -2.96 3.80 -22.30
N ALA A 77 -3.56 4.77 -22.99
CA ALA A 77 -3.52 4.81 -24.44
C ALA A 77 -2.13 5.16 -24.95
N SER A 78 -1.41 6.04 -24.25
CA SER A 78 -0.06 6.48 -24.62
C SER A 78 0.98 5.38 -24.46
N ILE A 79 0.95 4.63 -23.34
CA ILE A 79 1.96 3.59 -23.08
C ILE A 79 1.59 2.19 -23.59
N GLY A 80 0.33 1.98 -24.01
CA GLY A 80 -0.12 0.71 -24.59
C GLY A 80 -0.32 -0.45 -23.60
N VAL A 81 -0.19 -0.21 -22.28
CA VAL A 81 -0.34 -1.24 -21.24
C VAL A 81 -1.46 -0.90 -20.24
N PRO A 82 -2.06 -1.89 -19.55
CA PRO A 82 -3.01 -1.63 -18.48
C PRO A 82 -2.39 -0.79 -17.36
N VAL A 83 -3.15 0.19 -16.85
CA VAL A 83 -2.76 1.00 -15.70
C VAL A 83 -3.65 0.64 -14.51
N ILE A 84 -3.03 0.30 -13.38
CA ILE A 84 -3.68 -0.04 -12.12
C ILE A 84 -3.44 1.11 -11.14
N TYR A 85 -4.51 1.74 -10.69
CA TYR A 85 -4.44 2.82 -9.70
C TYR A 85 -4.65 2.25 -8.30
N VAL A 86 -3.71 2.53 -7.40
CA VAL A 86 -3.76 2.11 -6.00
C VAL A 86 -3.75 3.36 -5.11
N GLY A 87 -4.50 3.33 -4.03
CA GLY A 87 -4.55 4.45 -3.09
C GLY A 87 -5.60 4.27 -2.00
N THR A 88 -5.66 5.23 -1.10
CA THR A 88 -6.66 5.28 -0.03
C THR A 88 -8.03 5.74 -0.56
N TYR A 89 -9.08 5.65 0.28
CA TYR A 89 -10.41 6.14 -0.06
C TYR A 89 -10.44 7.62 -0.48
N LYS A 90 -9.48 8.43 -0.02
CA LYS A 90 -9.34 9.83 -0.44
C LYS A 90 -9.09 9.97 -1.94
N SER A 91 -8.43 8.99 -2.55
CA SER A 91 -8.18 9.00 -4.00
C SER A 91 -9.45 8.78 -4.84
N ILE A 92 -10.49 8.14 -4.29
CA ILE A 92 -11.76 7.89 -4.99
C ILE A 92 -12.39 9.21 -5.43
N ALA A 93 -12.35 10.24 -4.58
CA ALA A 93 -12.88 11.56 -4.88
C ALA A 93 -12.25 12.21 -6.13
N LEU A 94 -11.01 11.84 -6.47
CA LEU A 94 -10.35 12.32 -7.70
C LEU A 94 -11.06 11.79 -8.94
N PHE A 95 -11.43 10.51 -8.93
CA PHE A 95 -12.07 9.85 -10.06
C PHE A 95 -13.58 10.17 -10.15
N GLN A 96 -14.23 10.46 -9.02
CA GLN A 96 -15.67 10.77 -8.98
C GLN A 96 -16.02 12.19 -9.40
N SER A 97 -15.04 13.03 -9.71
CA SER A 97 -15.28 14.43 -10.08
C SER A 97 -16.06 14.58 -11.39
N GLU A 98 -15.94 13.63 -12.33
CA GLU A 98 -16.67 13.62 -13.60
C GLU A 98 -16.97 12.18 -14.03
N MET A 99 -18.12 11.99 -14.69
CA MET A 99 -18.56 10.68 -15.20
C MET A 99 -17.54 10.04 -16.15
N ARG A 100 -16.84 10.83 -16.96
CA ARG A 100 -15.82 10.34 -17.90
C ARG A 100 -14.64 9.70 -17.17
N TYR A 101 -14.24 10.26 -16.02
CA TYR A 101 -13.16 9.71 -15.19
C TYR A 101 -13.59 8.44 -14.48
N CYS A 102 -14.79 8.45 -13.87
CA CYS A 102 -15.37 7.26 -13.27
C CYS A 102 -15.40 6.09 -14.25
N ARG A 103 -15.98 6.30 -15.44
CA ARG A 103 -16.14 5.25 -16.45
C ARG A 103 -14.80 4.66 -16.91
N ARG A 104 -13.78 5.51 -17.14
CA ARG A 104 -12.48 5.04 -17.63
C ARG A 104 -11.66 4.36 -16.53
N ALA A 105 -11.71 4.87 -15.29
CA ALA A 105 -11.01 4.28 -14.16
C ALA A 105 -11.63 2.95 -13.70
N SER A 106 -12.95 2.81 -13.80
CA SER A 106 -13.69 1.64 -13.30
C SER A 106 -13.90 0.52 -14.32
N GLY A 107 -13.19 0.52 -15.44
CA GLY A 107 -13.40 -0.47 -16.53
C GLY A 107 -13.28 -1.94 -16.09
N ARG A 108 -12.46 -2.26 -15.10
CA ARG A 108 -12.36 -3.57 -14.43
C ARG A 108 -12.90 -3.56 -12.99
N GLY A 109 -13.61 -2.50 -12.62
CA GLY A 109 -14.21 -2.27 -11.31
C GLY A 109 -13.24 -1.76 -10.25
N LEU A 110 -13.83 -1.27 -9.17
CA LEU A 110 -13.13 -0.92 -7.94
C LEU A 110 -12.93 -2.17 -7.09
N LYS A 111 -11.71 -2.42 -6.63
CA LYS A 111 -11.38 -3.49 -5.69
C LYS A 111 -11.00 -2.87 -4.35
N GLU A 112 -11.78 -3.14 -3.34
CA GLU A 112 -11.52 -2.65 -1.98
C GLU A 112 -10.83 -3.73 -1.15
N LEU A 113 -9.67 -3.41 -0.61
CA LEU A 113 -8.99 -4.25 0.38
C LEU A 113 -9.51 -3.88 1.77
N ARG A 114 -10.63 -4.49 2.14
CA ARG A 114 -11.25 -4.26 3.45
C ARG A 114 -10.53 -5.07 4.52
N ARG A 115 -10.40 -4.48 5.72
CA ARG A 115 -9.91 -5.22 6.87
C ARG A 115 -10.82 -6.42 7.16
N PRO A 116 -10.28 -7.54 7.66
CA PRO A 116 -11.09 -8.68 8.09
C PRO A 116 -12.14 -8.25 9.11
N PRO A 117 -13.40 -8.71 9.02
CA PRO A 117 -14.47 -8.28 9.92
C PRO A 117 -14.32 -8.85 11.34
N SER A 118 -13.64 -9.97 11.51
CA SER A 118 -13.41 -10.62 12.78
C SER A 118 -12.19 -11.55 12.72
N TRP A 119 -11.76 -12.02 13.90
CA TRP A 119 -10.68 -13.00 14.02
C TRP A 119 -11.04 -14.39 13.45
N LYS A 120 -12.32 -14.69 13.22
CA LYS A 120 -12.81 -15.93 12.60
C LYS A 120 -12.85 -15.85 11.06
N SER A 121 -12.56 -14.69 10.48
CA SER A 121 -12.59 -14.51 9.03
C SER A 121 -11.55 -15.40 8.35
N PRO A 122 -11.88 -16.10 7.25
CA PRO A 122 -10.89 -16.84 6.46
C PRO A 122 -9.75 -15.96 5.96
N VAL A 123 -10.05 -14.70 5.60
CA VAL A 123 -9.05 -13.71 5.18
C VAL A 123 -8.06 -13.42 6.30
N TRP A 124 -8.53 -13.35 7.56
CA TRP A 124 -7.64 -13.16 8.70
C TRP A 124 -6.72 -14.37 8.91
N SER A 125 -7.23 -15.58 8.80
CA SER A 125 -6.42 -16.80 8.92
C SER A 125 -5.34 -16.85 7.83
N LEU A 126 -5.71 -16.58 6.58
CA LEU A 126 -4.76 -16.54 5.46
C LEU A 126 -3.66 -15.48 5.68
N LEU A 127 -4.04 -14.30 6.15
CA LEU A 127 -3.08 -13.22 6.45
C LEU A 127 -2.10 -13.65 7.55
N LEU A 128 -2.61 -14.26 8.62
CA LEU A 128 -1.77 -14.77 9.70
C LEU A 128 -0.83 -15.89 9.24
N GLU A 129 -1.30 -16.81 8.42
CA GLU A 129 -0.46 -17.87 7.84
C GLU A 129 0.69 -17.26 7.03
N ALA A 130 0.41 -16.27 6.21
CA ALA A 130 1.45 -15.56 5.44
C ALA A 130 2.46 -14.85 6.35
N VAL A 131 2.01 -14.13 7.39
CA VAL A 131 2.91 -13.39 8.30
C VAL A 131 3.71 -14.36 9.17
N PHE A 132 3.10 -15.45 9.67
CA PHE A 132 3.77 -16.42 10.53
C PHE A 132 4.65 -17.42 9.76
N ALA A 133 4.62 -17.43 8.44
CA ALA A 133 5.63 -18.14 7.64
C ALA A 133 7.04 -17.54 7.84
N TYR A 134 7.14 -16.28 8.28
CA TYR A 134 8.38 -15.56 8.54
C TYR A 134 8.65 -15.42 10.04
N GLN A 135 8.91 -16.53 10.73
CA GLN A 135 9.35 -16.55 12.13
C GLN A 135 10.86 -16.76 12.20
N TRP A 136 11.58 -15.76 12.70
CA TRP A 136 13.05 -15.78 12.83
C TRP A 136 13.53 -16.16 14.24
N VAL A 137 12.59 -16.47 15.14
CA VAL A 137 12.90 -17.01 16.48
C VAL A 137 13.31 -18.48 16.37
N LYS A 138 14.17 -18.95 17.27
CA LYS A 138 14.65 -20.36 17.25
C LYS A 138 13.55 -21.38 17.48
N ARG A 139 12.50 -21.01 18.20
CA ARG A 139 11.35 -21.87 18.51
C ARG A 139 10.08 -21.22 17.98
N PRO A 140 9.75 -21.45 16.70
CA PRO A 140 8.51 -20.96 16.10
C PRO A 140 7.28 -21.46 16.83
N ILE A 141 6.24 -20.67 16.87
CA ILE A 141 4.96 -21.04 17.47
C ILE A 141 3.89 -21.30 16.41
N ALA A 142 2.96 -22.20 16.74
CA ALA A 142 1.80 -22.45 15.89
C ALA A 142 0.67 -21.44 16.17
N LEU A 143 -0.15 -21.18 15.14
CA LEU A 143 -1.32 -20.33 15.23
C LEU A 143 -2.48 -21.05 15.91
N SER A 144 -2.65 -20.84 17.21
CA SER A 144 -3.85 -21.27 17.95
C SER A 144 -4.98 -20.24 17.78
N ASP A 145 -6.22 -20.64 17.98
CA ASP A 145 -7.38 -19.73 17.94
C ASP A 145 -7.28 -18.62 18.99
N GLY A 146 -6.73 -18.90 20.16
CA GLY A 146 -6.45 -17.91 21.18
C GLY A 146 -5.46 -16.83 20.68
N LEU A 147 -4.41 -17.24 19.98
CA LEU A 147 -3.42 -16.33 19.40
C LEU A 147 -4.03 -15.54 18.24
N LYS A 148 -4.78 -16.18 17.35
CA LYS A 148 -5.48 -15.51 16.24
C LYS A 148 -6.40 -14.41 16.75
N LYS A 149 -7.16 -14.68 17.81
CA LYS A 149 -8.03 -13.72 18.48
C LYS A 149 -7.24 -12.58 19.12
N LEU A 150 -6.17 -12.87 19.86
CA LEU A 150 -5.33 -11.86 20.48
C LEU A 150 -4.75 -10.91 19.45
N LEU A 151 -4.15 -11.43 18.39
CA LEU A 151 -3.54 -10.62 17.33
C LEU A 151 -4.58 -9.74 16.62
N TRP A 152 -5.79 -10.25 16.41
CA TRP A 152 -6.89 -9.46 15.87
C TRP A 152 -7.31 -8.35 16.85
N ASP A 153 -7.44 -8.66 18.12
CA ASP A 153 -7.80 -7.67 19.13
C ASP A 153 -6.75 -6.56 19.26
N LEU A 154 -5.46 -6.90 19.17
CA LEU A 154 -4.38 -5.92 19.26
C LEU A 154 -4.26 -5.07 17.99
N SER A 155 -4.38 -5.67 16.80
CA SER A 155 -4.23 -4.98 15.52
C SER A 155 -5.54 -4.43 14.95
N GLN A 156 -6.69 -4.85 15.47
CA GLN A 156 -8.02 -4.57 14.90
C GLN A 156 -8.15 -5.03 13.43
N GLY A 157 -7.39 -6.03 13.03
CA GLY A 157 -7.37 -6.54 11.66
C GLY A 157 -6.69 -5.62 10.65
N ILE A 158 -5.92 -4.63 11.10
CA ILE A 158 -5.11 -3.76 10.23
C ILE A 158 -3.80 -4.49 9.93
N THR A 159 -3.54 -4.77 8.66
CA THR A 159 -2.38 -5.55 8.20
C THR A 159 -1.05 -4.95 8.65
N ASP A 160 -0.87 -3.66 8.46
CA ASP A 160 0.35 -2.94 8.82
C ASP A 160 0.63 -3.03 10.33
N VAL A 161 -0.40 -2.84 11.15
CA VAL A 161 -0.29 -2.97 12.62
C VAL A 161 0.04 -4.41 13.03
N LEU A 162 -0.55 -5.41 12.35
CA LEU A 162 -0.22 -6.81 12.59
C LEU A 162 1.24 -7.10 12.28
N VAL A 163 1.72 -6.67 11.12
CA VAL A 163 3.11 -6.89 10.70
C VAL A 163 4.07 -6.22 11.67
N ALA A 164 3.83 -4.94 12.00
CA ALA A 164 4.64 -4.24 12.99
C ALA A 164 4.65 -4.94 14.35
N LEU A 165 3.49 -5.41 14.83
CA LEU A 165 3.37 -6.15 16.09
C LEU A 165 4.21 -7.44 16.07
N VAL A 166 4.16 -8.20 14.97
CA VAL A 166 4.89 -9.48 14.85
C VAL A 166 6.40 -9.24 14.70
N ILE A 167 6.82 -8.26 13.92
CA ILE A 167 8.24 -7.90 13.77
C ILE A 167 8.82 -7.46 15.11
N ASN A 168 8.19 -6.52 15.80
CA ASN A 168 8.68 -6.01 17.07
C ASN A 168 8.65 -7.09 18.18
N ALA A 169 7.65 -7.99 18.14
CA ALA A 169 7.62 -9.12 19.06
C ALA A 169 8.79 -10.09 18.85
N GLN A 170 9.15 -10.36 17.60
CA GLN A 170 10.33 -11.19 17.27
C GLN A 170 11.64 -10.51 17.68
N ASP A 171 11.79 -9.23 17.36
CA ASP A 171 12.96 -8.44 17.77
C ASP A 171 13.13 -8.44 19.33
N TYR A 172 12.02 -8.20 20.04
CA TYR A 172 12.00 -8.29 21.50
C TYR A 172 12.42 -9.66 22.00
N ALA A 173 11.85 -10.73 21.44
CA ALA A 173 12.14 -12.11 21.85
C ALA A 173 13.61 -12.48 21.61
N ILE A 174 14.19 -12.07 20.50
CA ILE A 174 15.59 -12.31 20.15
C ILE A 174 16.52 -11.55 21.10
N ARG A 175 16.28 -10.25 21.28
CA ARG A 175 17.11 -9.39 22.17
C ARG A 175 17.10 -9.85 23.62
N HIS A 176 15.97 -10.34 24.09
CA HIS A 176 15.81 -10.84 25.48
C HIS A 176 16.09 -12.33 25.62
N LYS A 177 16.62 -12.99 24.56
CA LYS A 177 16.99 -14.41 24.57
C LYS A 177 15.87 -15.39 24.94
N SER A 178 14.60 -14.98 24.81
CA SER A 178 13.46 -15.88 24.97
C SER A 178 13.34 -16.85 23.80
N GLU A 179 13.75 -16.39 22.60
CA GLU A 179 13.83 -17.18 21.36
C GLU A 179 12.54 -17.91 20.99
N THR A 180 11.40 -17.38 21.46
CA THR A 180 10.05 -17.85 21.15
C THR A 180 9.07 -16.71 21.36
N LEU A 181 7.91 -16.78 20.72
CA LEU A 181 6.83 -15.81 20.90
C LEU A 181 5.79 -16.34 21.88
N ASP A 182 5.22 -15.45 22.68
CA ASP A 182 4.10 -15.74 23.55
C ASP A 182 3.13 -14.55 23.67
N THR A 183 2.01 -14.77 24.33
CA THR A 183 0.98 -13.74 24.55
C THR A 183 1.48 -12.56 25.39
N LYS A 184 2.46 -12.79 26.29
CA LYS A 184 3.03 -11.73 27.16
C LYS A 184 3.88 -10.79 26.32
N ILE A 185 4.70 -11.33 25.41
CA ILE A 185 5.53 -10.55 24.49
C ILE A 185 4.66 -9.68 23.58
N PHE A 186 3.62 -10.25 22.94
CA PHE A 186 2.70 -9.47 22.11
C PHE A 186 2.01 -8.35 22.89
N ASN A 187 1.55 -8.61 24.09
CA ASN A 187 0.92 -7.59 24.93
C ASN A 187 1.93 -6.52 25.40
N HIS A 188 3.17 -6.92 25.68
CA HIS A 188 4.23 -5.98 26.04
C HIS A 188 4.52 -5.02 24.89
N VAL A 189 4.84 -5.54 23.71
CA VAL A 189 5.11 -4.75 22.50
C VAL A 189 3.94 -3.84 22.12
N TYR A 190 2.72 -4.35 22.21
CA TYR A 190 1.54 -3.52 21.97
C TYR A 190 1.52 -2.31 22.91
N LYS A 191 1.78 -2.50 24.21
CA LYS A 191 1.72 -1.44 25.22
C LYS A 191 2.86 -0.45 25.12
N THR A 192 4.05 -0.88 24.71
CA THR A 192 5.26 -0.05 24.65
C THR A 192 5.48 0.55 23.27
N ASP A 193 5.66 -0.30 22.28
CA ASP A 193 6.15 0.11 20.96
C ASP A 193 5.02 0.67 20.08
N LEU A 194 3.81 0.11 20.20
CA LEU A 194 2.65 0.52 19.41
C LEU A 194 1.74 1.53 20.12
N ARG A 195 2.17 2.13 21.21
CA ARG A 195 1.34 3.05 22.02
C ARG A 195 0.77 4.24 21.24
N LEU A 196 1.48 4.72 20.23
CA LEU A 196 1.02 5.81 19.36
C LEU A 196 -0.22 5.45 18.55
N LEU A 197 -0.43 4.16 18.26
CA LEU A 197 -1.57 3.66 17.50
C LEU A 197 -2.82 3.44 18.38
N HIS A 198 -2.69 3.43 19.71
CA HIS A 198 -3.80 3.15 20.62
C HIS A 198 -5.03 4.02 20.40
N PRO A 199 -4.92 5.37 20.22
CA PRO A 199 -6.11 6.19 20.00
C PRO A 199 -6.88 5.75 18.75
N ALA A 200 -6.20 5.48 17.63
CA ALA A 200 -6.82 5.03 16.38
C ALA A 200 -7.43 3.64 16.54
N LEU A 201 -6.70 2.69 17.14
CA LEU A 201 -7.20 1.33 17.40
C LEU A 201 -8.40 1.32 18.35
N ASN A 202 -8.43 2.20 19.36
CA ASN A 202 -9.58 2.35 20.25
C ASN A 202 -10.79 2.98 19.53
N ALA A 203 -10.56 3.90 18.59
CA ALA A 203 -11.63 4.41 17.73
C ALA A 203 -12.23 3.28 16.88
N LEU A 204 -11.41 2.42 16.30
CA LEU A 204 -11.85 1.25 15.54
C LEU A 204 -12.65 0.24 16.39
N ARG A 205 -12.19 -0.04 17.62
CA ARG A 205 -12.92 -0.90 18.57
C ARG A 205 -14.29 -0.34 18.92
N SER A 206 -14.39 0.98 19.06
CA SER A 206 -15.66 1.63 19.42
C SER A 206 -16.70 1.58 18.31
N ARG A 207 -16.31 1.29 17.06
CA ARG A 207 -17.15 1.33 15.85
C ARG A 207 -17.92 2.65 15.68
N ASN A 208 -17.43 3.73 16.31
CA ASN A 208 -18.07 5.04 16.27
C ASN A 208 -17.53 5.87 15.10
N PRO A 209 -18.35 6.19 14.07
CA PRO A 209 -17.88 6.94 12.89
C PRO A 209 -17.26 8.30 13.24
N LYS A 210 -17.80 9.00 14.23
CA LYS A 210 -17.26 10.32 14.66
C LYS A 210 -15.87 10.23 15.28
N LYS A 211 -15.56 9.10 15.95
CA LYS A 211 -14.21 8.88 16.49
C LYS A 211 -13.23 8.47 15.39
N LEU A 212 -13.71 7.70 14.41
CA LEU A 212 -12.88 7.27 13.25
C LEU A 212 -12.51 8.45 12.37
N ALA A 213 -13.44 9.36 12.10
CA ALA A 213 -13.20 10.53 11.25
C ALA A 213 -12.08 11.49 11.75
N ARG A 214 -11.55 11.29 12.96
CA ARG A 214 -10.39 12.03 13.47
C ARG A 214 -9.06 11.50 12.97
N PHE A 215 -9.04 10.32 12.36
CA PHE A 215 -7.85 9.62 11.89
C PHE A 215 -7.84 9.41 10.36
N ASP A 216 -8.83 9.98 9.66
CA ASP A 216 -8.94 10.00 8.19
C ASP A 216 -8.15 11.14 7.53
#